data_fb98f3237ef20fdbc557e08b21414aba
#
_entry.id   fb98f3237ef20fdbc557e08b21414aba
#
_cell.length_a   1.000
_cell.length_b   1.000
_cell.length_c   1.000
_cell.angle_alpha   90.00
_cell.angle_beta   90.00
_cell.angle_gamma   90.00
#
_symmetry.space_group_name_H-M   'P 1'
#
loop_
_entity.id
_entity.type
_entity.pdbx_description
1 polymer ?
#
loop_
_entity_poly.entity_id
_entity_poly.type
_entity_poly.pdbx_seq_one_letter_code
_entity_poly.pdbx_strand_id
1 'polypeptide(L)'
;MKKRSFTKAFAVAAAGAMAVSSMGMTAMAEEPTYNVGICQLVQHTALDQATLGFKDALTDAFGEAVTFDEQNAAGDSATCATIVNQFVSNGVDLILANATASLQAAQAATNEIPVLGTAVTDYGTALDMDDWTGTTGTNISGTSDLAPLDEQAAMIQELFPEASNVGILYCSAEANSVYQADTITGYLEEMGYTVNVYTFADSNDVASVTTTACAENDVLYIPTDNTAASCTENINNVAGPAGTPIIAGEEGICAGCGVATLSIDYYE
;
A
#
# COMPACT_ATOMS: atom_id res chain seq x y z
N MET A 1 -26.61 19.79 13.39
CA MET A 1 -25.41 19.54 12.57
C MET A 1 -25.53 20.40 11.32
N LYS A 2 -24.68 21.43 11.18
CA LYS A 2 -24.74 22.41 10.08
C LYS A 2 -23.70 22.01 9.02
N LYS A 3 -24.19 21.69 7.82
CA LYS A 3 -23.33 21.55 6.63
C LYS A 3 -22.69 22.90 6.31
N ARG A 4 -21.37 22.97 6.27
CA ARG A 4 -20.64 24.15 5.78
C ARG A 4 -20.34 23.92 4.29
N SER A 5 -21.05 24.67 3.46
CA SER A 5 -20.77 24.85 2.04
C SER A 5 -19.58 25.81 1.89
N PHE A 6 -18.50 25.38 1.24
CA PHE A 6 -17.42 26.27 0.82
C PHE A 6 -17.77 26.86 -0.54
N THR A 7 -18.38 28.05 -0.53
CA THR A 7 -18.57 28.84 -1.75
C THR A 7 -17.45 29.88 -1.83
N LYS A 8 -16.51 29.73 -2.75
CA LYS A 8 -15.55 30.78 -3.08
C LYS A 8 -16.26 31.86 -3.88
N ALA A 9 -16.38 33.05 -3.31
CA ALA A 9 -16.92 34.23 -3.96
C ALA A 9 -15.84 34.84 -4.87
N PHE A 10 -16.11 34.86 -6.19
CA PHE A 10 -15.42 35.75 -7.12
C PHE A 10 -16.19 37.06 -7.22
N ALA A 11 -15.54 38.16 -6.87
CA ALA A 11 -16.09 39.50 -7.05
C ALA A 11 -15.99 39.91 -8.53
N VAL A 12 -17.14 40.17 -9.16
CA VAL A 12 -17.21 40.76 -10.49
C VAL A 12 -17.52 42.23 -10.32
N ALA A 13 -16.58 43.11 -10.72
CA ALA A 13 -16.83 44.53 -10.88
C ALA A 13 -17.46 44.81 -12.24
N ALA A 14 -18.69 45.36 -12.26
CA ALA A 14 -19.38 45.79 -13.46
C ALA A 14 -19.12 47.28 -13.68
N ALA A 15 -18.69 47.67 -14.87
CA ALA A 15 -18.89 49.02 -15.39
C ALA A 15 -18.80 49.05 -16.93
N GLY A 16 -19.82 49.56 -17.59
CA GLY A 16 -19.73 50.29 -18.85
C GLY A 16 -20.18 49.57 -20.13
N ALA A 17 -21.39 49.84 -20.54
CA ALA A 17 -21.92 49.48 -21.85
C ALA A 17 -21.23 50.25 -22.98
N MET A 18 -20.83 49.55 -24.05
CA MET A 18 -20.86 50.01 -25.44
C MET A 18 -21.10 48.83 -26.36
N ALA A 19 -22.18 48.94 -27.13
CA ALA A 19 -22.54 47.97 -28.15
C ALA A 19 -21.55 48.02 -29.31
N VAL A 20 -20.84 46.92 -29.54
CA VAL A 20 -20.25 46.60 -30.83
C VAL A 20 -20.58 45.12 -31.07
N SER A 21 -21.28 44.88 -32.15
CA SER A 21 -21.56 43.56 -32.70
C SER A 21 -20.25 42.82 -32.98
N SER A 22 -19.89 41.91 -32.12
CA SER A 22 -18.80 40.96 -32.35
C SER A 22 -19.35 39.54 -32.20
N MET A 23 -19.11 38.77 -33.23
CA MET A 23 -19.29 37.31 -33.26
C MET A 23 -18.91 36.69 -31.96
N GLY A 24 -19.83 35.96 -31.36
CA GLY A 24 -19.58 35.22 -30.12
C GLY A 24 -18.52 34.15 -30.36
N MET A 25 -17.30 34.44 -29.98
CA MET A 25 -16.39 33.42 -29.52
C MET A 25 -16.81 33.14 -28.08
N THR A 26 -17.63 32.14 -27.89
CA THR A 26 -17.71 31.47 -26.58
C THR A 26 -16.31 30.95 -26.31
N ALA A 27 -15.54 31.65 -25.48
CA ALA A 27 -14.41 31.02 -24.84
C ALA A 27 -15.00 29.84 -24.05
N MET A 28 -14.90 28.64 -24.58
CA MET A 28 -15.07 27.43 -23.80
C MET A 28 -13.95 27.54 -22.75
N ALA A 29 -14.32 27.72 -21.48
CA ALA A 29 -13.38 27.52 -20.40
C ALA A 29 -12.89 26.09 -20.58
N GLU A 30 -11.59 25.90 -20.79
CA GLU A 30 -10.99 24.58 -20.72
C GLU A 30 -11.35 24.02 -19.34
N GLU A 31 -11.98 22.86 -19.32
CA GLU A 31 -12.23 22.16 -18.07
C GLU A 31 -10.86 21.87 -17.43
N PRO A 32 -10.71 22.05 -16.11
CA PRO A 32 -9.44 21.80 -15.46
C PRO A 32 -9.05 20.35 -15.68
N THR A 33 -7.86 20.11 -16.18
CA THR A 33 -7.27 18.77 -16.31
C THR A 33 -6.40 18.50 -15.10
N TYR A 34 -6.50 17.29 -14.55
CA TYR A 34 -5.72 16.84 -13.42
C TYR A 34 -4.72 15.77 -13.85
N ASN A 35 -3.46 15.95 -13.50
CA ASN A 35 -2.41 14.98 -13.76
C ASN A 35 -2.03 14.28 -12.47
N VAL A 36 -2.24 12.98 -12.39
CA VAL A 36 -1.99 12.18 -11.20
C VAL A 36 -0.82 11.24 -11.45
N GLY A 37 0.23 11.35 -10.62
CA GLY A 37 1.33 10.41 -10.61
C GLY A 37 1.01 9.22 -9.71
N ILE A 38 1.22 7.99 -10.18
CA ILE A 38 1.04 6.77 -9.40
C ILE A 38 2.37 6.05 -9.31
N CYS A 39 2.93 5.96 -8.10
CA CYS A 39 4.12 5.17 -7.82
C CYS A 39 3.70 3.89 -7.12
N GLN A 40 3.68 2.78 -7.84
CA GLN A 40 3.44 1.45 -7.28
C GLN A 40 4.77 0.76 -7.02
N LEU A 41 4.96 0.21 -5.81
CA LEU A 41 6.23 -0.42 -5.43
C LEU A 41 6.57 -1.62 -6.32
N VAL A 42 5.65 -2.55 -6.49
CA VAL A 42 5.85 -3.79 -7.23
C VAL A 42 4.51 -4.28 -7.78
N GLN A 43 4.54 -5.19 -8.74
CA GLN A 43 3.33 -5.78 -9.30
C GLN A 43 2.95 -7.05 -8.53
N HIS A 44 1.80 -7.03 -7.88
CA HIS A 44 1.08 -8.18 -7.35
C HIS A 44 -0.38 -7.81 -7.09
N THR A 45 -1.23 -8.81 -6.84
CA THR A 45 -2.69 -8.66 -6.82
C THR A 45 -3.18 -7.52 -5.92
N ALA A 46 -2.69 -7.40 -4.68
CA ALA A 46 -3.18 -6.39 -3.75
C ALA A 46 -2.87 -4.96 -4.24
N LEU A 47 -1.62 -4.67 -4.64
CA LEU A 47 -1.26 -3.34 -5.13
C LEU A 47 -1.93 -3.00 -6.47
N ASP A 48 -2.10 -4.00 -7.36
CA ASP A 48 -2.81 -3.80 -8.64
C ASP A 48 -4.29 -3.44 -8.39
N GLN A 49 -4.95 -4.08 -7.41
CA GLN A 49 -6.33 -3.78 -7.04
C GLN A 49 -6.45 -2.39 -6.39
N ALA A 50 -5.54 -2.01 -5.49
CA ALA A 50 -5.53 -0.68 -4.88
C ALA A 50 -5.33 0.43 -5.95
N THR A 51 -4.41 0.23 -6.90
CA THR A 51 -4.23 1.14 -8.03
C THR A 51 -5.48 1.22 -8.91
N LEU A 52 -6.11 0.08 -9.20
CA LEU A 52 -7.32 0.03 -10.03
C LEU A 52 -8.48 0.76 -9.37
N GLY A 53 -8.79 0.46 -8.10
CA GLY A 53 -9.87 1.11 -7.37
C GLY A 53 -9.70 2.63 -7.29
N PHE A 54 -8.48 3.10 -7.01
CA PHE A 54 -8.16 4.52 -7.03
C PHE A 54 -8.40 5.18 -8.40
N LYS A 55 -7.95 4.55 -9.49
CA LYS A 55 -8.14 5.06 -10.86
C LYS A 55 -9.61 5.09 -11.25
N ASP A 56 -10.35 4.03 -10.92
CA ASP A 56 -11.76 3.95 -11.23
C ASP A 56 -12.55 5.04 -10.50
N ALA A 57 -12.29 5.25 -9.20
CA ALA A 57 -12.93 6.30 -8.41
C ALA A 57 -12.67 7.72 -8.96
N LEU A 58 -11.43 8.01 -9.38
CA LEU A 58 -11.11 9.32 -9.99
C LEU A 58 -11.70 9.45 -11.39
N THR A 59 -11.71 8.37 -12.18
CA THR A 59 -12.31 8.36 -13.51
C THR A 59 -13.83 8.58 -13.43
N ASP A 60 -14.50 7.94 -12.47
CA ASP A 60 -15.94 8.15 -12.23
C ASP A 60 -16.25 9.58 -11.78
N ALA A 61 -15.36 10.20 -11.01
CA ALA A 61 -15.56 11.55 -10.50
C ALA A 61 -15.25 12.66 -11.53
N PHE A 62 -14.23 12.47 -12.37
CA PHE A 62 -13.65 13.51 -13.22
C PHE A 62 -13.68 13.17 -14.72
N GLY A 63 -13.99 11.93 -15.11
CA GLY A 63 -14.05 11.50 -16.50
C GLY A 63 -12.73 11.73 -17.24
N GLU A 64 -12.81 12.37 -18.41
CA GLU A 64 -11.63 12.68 -19.25
C GLU A 64 -10.77 13.82 -18.69
N ALA A 65 -11.19 14.49 -17.62
CA ALA A 65 -10.43 15.57 -16.99
C ALA A 65 -9.27 15.06 -16.12
N VAL A 66 -9.19 13.76 -15.83
CA VAL A 66 -8.07 13.15 -15.09
C VAL A 66 -7.18 12.31 -16.01
N THR A 67 -5.88 12.43 -15.83
CA THR A 67 -4.87 11.61 -16.52
C THR A 67 -3.94 10.99 -15.51
N PHE A 68 -3.41 9.80 -15.80
CA PHE A 68 -2.55 9.04 -14.89
C PHE A 68 -1.18 8.79 -15.53
N ASP A 69 -0.11 9.15 -14.82
CA ASP A 69 1.26 8.68 -15.06
C ASP A 69 1.54 7.57 -14.06
N GLU A 70 1.32 6.32 -14.48
CA GLU A 70 1.46 5.14 -13.64
C GLU A 70 2.82 4.48 -13.87
N GLN A 71 3.61 4.37 -12.81
CA GLN A 71 4.94 3.78 -12.85
C GLN A 71 5.13 2.75 -11.75
N ASN A 72 5.85 1.66 -12.10
CA ASN A 72 6.14 0.55 -11.20
C ASN A 72 7.64 0.51 -10.88
N ALA A 73 7.96 0.44 -9.59
CA ALA A 73 9.34 0.48 -9.11
C ALA A 73 10.02 -0.91 -9.09
N ALA A 74 9.31 -1.97 -9.48
CA ALA A 74 9.83 -3.34 -9.53
C ALA A 74 10.44 -3.85 -8.21
N GLY A 75 9.91 -3.40 -7.07
CA GLY A 75 10.37 -3.77 -5.73
C GLY A 75 11.58 -2.97 -5.21
N ASP A 76 12.03 -1.95 -5.94
CA ASP A 76 13.22 -1.18 -5.59
C ASP A 76 12.85 0.21 -5.05
N SER A 77 13.17 0.46 -3.77
CA SER A 77 12.89 1.75 -3.10
C SER A 77 13.65 2.94 -3.71
N ALA A 78 14.84 2.73 -4.28
CA ALA A 78 15.58 3.79 -4.98
C ALA A 78 14.90 4.15 -6.30
N THR A 79 14.27 3.18 -6.95
CA THR A 79 13.43 3.41 -8.13
C THR A 79 12.16 4.18 -7.75
N CYS A 80 11.51 3.90 -6.60
CA CYS A 80 10.41 4.74 -6.09
C CYS A 80 10.83 6.20 -5.97
N ALA A 81 12.00 6.47 -5.39
CA ALA A 81 12.52 7.84 -5.26
C ALA A 81 12.75 8.51 -6.64
N THR A 82 13.21 7.77 -7.63
CA THR A 82 13.40 8.26 -8.99
C THR A 82 12.06 8.62 -9.64
N ILE A 83 11.06 7.73 -9.55
CA ILE A 83 9.71 7.92 -10.08
C ILE A 83 9.06 9.16 -9.45
N VAL A 84 9.06 9.25 -8.14
CA VAL A 84 8.42 10.37 -7.43
C VAL A 84 9.09 11.70 -7.74
N ASN A 85 10.43 11.75 -7.80
CA ASN A 85 11.15 12.97 -8.22
C ASN A 85 10.79 13.39 -9.66
N GLN A 86 10.50 12.43 -10.55
CA GLN A 86 10.01 12.74 -11.89
C GLN A 86 8.61 13.35 -11.82
N PHE A 87 7.69 12.84 -11.01
CA PHE A 87 6.36 13.43 -10.81
C PHE A 87 6.44 14.86 -10.28
N VAL A 88 7.30 15.10 -9.27
CA VAL A 88 7.53 16.45 -8.74
C VAL A 88 8.06 17.39 -9.83
N SER A 89 9.01 16.92 -10.65
CA SER A 89 9.60 17.72 -11.75
C SER A 89 8.58 18.01 -12.85
N ASN A 90 7.64 17.09 -13.09
CA ASN A 90 6.57 17.24 -14.07
C ASN A 90 5.41 18.11 -13.54
N GLY A 91 5.38 18.41 -12.24
CA GLY A 91 4.36 19.22 -11.60
C GLY A 91 2.98 18.54 -11.61
N VAL A 92 2.90 17.26 -11.24
CA VAL A 92 1.62 16.57 -11.10
C VAL A 92 0.78 17.20 -9.99
N ASP A 93 -0.55 17.09 -10.09
CA ASP A 93 -1.49 17.70 -9.15
C ASP A 93 -1.68 16.85 -7.87
N LEU A 94 -1.42 15.55 -7.96
CA LEU A 94 -1.58 14.56 -6.90
C LEU A 94 -0.61 13.40 -7.13
N ILE A 95 -0.09 12.83 -6.04
CA ILE A 95 0.68 11.58 -6.09
C ILE A 95 -0.08 10.52 -5.31
N LEU A 96 -0.34 9.36 -5.94
CA LEU A 96 -0.67 8.13 -5.24
C LEU A 96 0.63 7.38 -4.95
N ALA A 97 0.90 7.16 -3.67
CA ALA A 97 2.00 6.33 -3.20
C ALA A 97 1.44 4.97 -2.75
N ASN A 98 1.61 3.95 -3.59
CA ASN A 98 1.11 2.62 -3.36
C ASN A 98 2.20 1.72 -2.76
N ALA A 99 2.06 1.38 -1.51
CA ALA A 99 2.93 0.73 -0.55
C ALA A 99 3.85 1.69 0.25
N THR A 100 4.35 1.19 1.40
CA THR A 100 5.18 1.93 2.37
C THR A 100 6.41 2.60 1.74
N ALA A 101 7.18 1.87 0.93
CA ALA A 101 8.39 2.44 0.31
C ALA A 101 8.08 3.58 -0.69
N SER A 102 6.96 3.49 -1.41
CA SER A 102 6.47 4.57 -2.28
C SER A 102 6.07 5.80 -1.48
N LEU A 103 5.42 5.62 -0.32
CA LEU A 103 5.05 6.70 0.59
C LEU A 103 6.28 7.40 1.17
N GLN A 104 7.29 6.64 1.60
CA GLN A 104 8.56 7.18 2.10
C GLN A 104 9.29 7.99 1.02
N ALA A 105 9.29 7.51 -0.23
CA ALA A 105 9.84 8.24 -1.36
C ALA A 105 9.09 9.57 -1.60
N ALA A 106 7.75 9.56 -1.52
CA ALA A 106 6.94 10.74 -1.70
C ALA A 106 7.13 11.77 -0.58
N GLN A 107 7.20 11.33 0.69
CA GLN A 107 7.53 12.17 1.84
C GLN A 107 8.86 12.90 1.66
N ALA A 108 9.88 12.18 1.17
CA ALA A 108 11.21 12.75 0.98
C ALA A 108 11.28 13.74 -0.20
N ALA A 109 10.41 13.60 -1.21
CA ALA A 109 10.48 14.35 -2.46
C ALA A 109 9.68 15.66 -2.45
N THR A 110 8.58 15.73 -1.71
CA THR A 110 7.69 16.91 -1.74
C THR A 110 6.97 17.14 -0.43
N ASN A 111 6.81 18.42 -0.06
CA ASN A 111 5.93 18.90 1.00
C ASN A 111 4.81 19.82 0.48
N GLU A 112 4.66 19.92 -0.84
CA GLU A 112 3.71 20.83 -1.50
C GLU A 112 2.64 20.05 -2.28
N ILE A 113 3.05 19.05 -3.08
CA ILE A 113 2.10 18.24 -3.85
C ILE A 113 1.35 17.33 -2.87
N PRO A 114 0.02 17.29 -2.91
CA PRO A 114 -0.75 16.34 -2.11
C PRO A 114 -0.35 14.89 -2.41
N VAL A 115 -0.18 14.09 -1.37
CA VAL A 115 0.16 12.67 -1.47
C VAL A 115 -0.94 11.85 -0.79
N LEU A 116 -1.45 10.87 -1.48
CA LEU A 116 -2.32 9.84 -0.91
C LEU A 116 -1.55 8.51 -0.85
N GLY A 117 -1.44 7.96 0.36
CA GLY A 117 -0.91 6.62 0.57
C GLY A 117 -2.02 5.58 0.50
N THR A 118 -1.75 4.45 -0.11
CA THR A 118 -2.59 3.25 -0.04
C THR A 118 -1.71 2.02 0.13
N ALA A 119 -2.26 0.93 0.63
CA ALA A 119 -1.48 -0.25 1.00
C ALA A 119 -0.30 0.09 1.93
N VAL A 120 -0.57 0.90 2.94
CA VAL A 120 0.37 1.35 3.97
C VAL A 120 -0.11 0.83 5.31
N THR A 121 0.65 -0.07 5.92
CA THR A 121 0.28 -0.75 7.15
C THR A 121 0.16 0.20 8.34
N ASP A 122 1.21 0.96 8.61
CA ASP A 122 1.28 1.91 9.71
C ASP A 122 1.99 3.20 9.31
N TYR A 123 1.26 4.32 9.36
CA TYR A 123 1.79 5.62 8.96
C TYR A 123 2.82 6.17 9.95
N GLY A 124 2.72 5.82 11.22
CA GLY A 124 3.70 6.21 12.24
C GLY A 124 5.08 5.64 11.90
N THR A 125 5.13 4.33 11.66
CA THR A 125 6.34 3.62 11.23
C THR A 125 6.82 4.07 9.85
N ALA A 126 5.91 4.19 8.88
CA ALA A 126 6.26 4.56 7.51
C ALA A 126 6.91 5.94 7.41
N LEU A 127 6.45 6.90 8.22
CA LEU A 127 6.86 8.30 8.19
C LEU A 127 7.84 8.67 9.32
N ASP A 128 8.31 7.70 10.11
CA ASP A 128 9.22 7.90 11.26
C ASP A 128 8.68 8.92 12.28
N MET A 129 7.42 8.72 12.71
CA MET A 129 6.70 9.61 13.62
C MET A 129 6.57 8.99 15.01
N ASP A 130 7.43 9.42 15.96
CA ASP A 130 7.43 8.92 17.34
C ASP A 130 6.09 9.16 18.08
N ASP A 131 5.44 10.28 17.82
CA ASP A 131 4.19 10.69 18.47
C ASP A 131 2.98 10.52 17.50
N TRP A 132 2.84 9.36 16.88
CA TRP A 132 1.73 9.09 15.94
C TRP A 132 0.37 9.19 16.62
N THR A 133 -0.49 10.10 16.13
CA THR A 133 -1.83 10.37 16.67
C THR A 133 -2.96 10.13 15.66
N GLY A 134 -2.66 9.47 14.53
CA GLY A 134 -3.62 9.27 13.45
C GLY A 134 -3.70 10.45 12.47
N THR A 135 -2.77 11.41 12.55
CA THR A 135 -2.72 12.59 11.67
C THR A 135 -1.28 12.93 11.34
N THR A 136 -0.95 13.03 10.06
CA THR A 136 0.42 13.36 9.62
C THR A 136 0.78 14.84 9.84
N GLY A 137 -0.20 15.73 9.78
CA GLY A 137 0.02 17.18 9.87
C GLY A 137 0.78 17.77 8.67
N THR A 138 0.91 17.02 7.57
CA THR A 138 1.65 17.39 6.35
C THR A 138 0.75 17.35 5.12
N ASN A 139 1.35 17.36 3.92
CA ASN A 139 0.66 17.14 2.64
C ASN A 139 0.26 15.68 2.38
N ILE A 140 0.49 14.77 3.32
CA ILE A 140 0.23 13.34 3.19
C ILE A 140 -1.07 12.97 3.89
N SER A 141 -1.88 12.15 3.25
CA SER A 141 -3.05 11.45 3.81
C SER A 141 -3.17 10.08 3.16
N GLY A 142 -4.16 9.28 3.55
CA GLY A 142 -4.40 7.98 2.90
C GLY A 142 -5.17 7.00 3.77
N THR A 143 -5.09 5.74 3.40
CA THR A 143 -5.73 4.61 4.08
C THR A 143 -4.68 3.65 4.63
N SER A 144 -5.00 2.99 5.76
CA SER A 144 -4.18 1.91 6.32
C SER A 144 -4.74 0.56 5.90
N ASP A 145 -3.84 -0.37 5.58
CA ASP A 145 -4.15 -1.75 5.26
C ASP A 145 -3.81 -2.72 6.40
N LEU A 146 -3.59 -2.20 7.62
CA LEU A 146 -3.28 -3.04 8.77
C LEU A 146 -4.43 -4.02 9.05
N ALA A 147 -4.20 -5.28 8.75
CA ALA A 147 -5.12 -6.38 9.05
C ALA A 147 -5.17 -6.65 10.56
N PRO A 148 -6.24 -7.31 11.07
CA PRO A 148 -6.37 -7.63 12.48
C PRO A 148 -5.40 -8.76 12.87
N LEU A 149 -4.17 -8.40 13.26
CA LEU A 149 -3.08 -9.34 13.54
C LEU A 149 -3.38 -10.28 14.72
N ASP A 150 -4.12 -9.82 15.71
CA ASP A 150 -4.60 -10.63 16.84
C ASP A 150 -5.58 -11.72 16.38
N GLU A 151 -6.49 -11.40 15.45
CA GLU A 151 -7.40 -12.37 14.86
C GLU A 151 -6.68 -13.34 13.91
N GLN A 152 -5.65 -12.87 13.20
CA GLN A 152 -4.80 -13.74 12.38
C GLN A 152 -3.98 -14.72 13.25
N ALA A 153 -3.48 -14.28 14.41
CA ALA A 153 -2.84 -15.17 15.38
C ALA A 153 -3.84 -16.19 15.96
N ALA A 154 -5.06 -15.75 16.29
CA ALA A 154 -6.11 -16.65 16.75
C ALA A 154 -6.52 -17.68 15.69
N MET A 155 -6.53 -17.31 14.41
CA MET A 155 -6.80 -18.23 13.31
C MET A 155 -5.73 -19.34 13.21
N ILE A 156 -4.46 -19.05 13.49
CA ILE A 156 -3.41 -20.07 13.58
C ILE A 156 -3.76 -21.09 14.65
N GLN A 157 -4.18 -20.64 15.83
CA GLN A 157 -4.56 -21.53 16.93
C GLN A 157 -5.80 -22.37 16.61
N GLU A 158 -6.79 -21.81 15.92
CA GLU A 158 -8.00 -22.53 15.53
C GLU A 158 -7.73 -23.61 14.49
N LEU A 159 -6.95 -23.28 13.46
CA LEU A 159 -6.70 -24.18 12.34
C LEU A 159 -5.61 -25.23 12.62
N PHE A 160 -4.64 -24.89 13.47
CA PHE A 160 -3.49 -25.74 13.80
C PHE A 160 -3.30 -25.89 15.33
N PRO A 161 -4.29 -26.46 16.05
CA PRO A 161 -4.26 -26.53 17.52
C PRO A 161 -3.12 -27.38 18.09
N GLU A 162 -2.49 -28.23 17.28
CA GLU A 162 -1.36 -29.07 17.67
C GLU A 162 0.00 -28.44 17.37
N ALA A 163 0.02 -27.28 16.65
CA ALA A 163 1.26 -26.58 16.35
C ALA A 163 1.90 -26.02 17.63
N SER A 164 3.20 -26.06 17.69
CA SER A 164 3.99 -25.51 18.80
C SER A 164 4.99 -24.47 18.33
N ASN A 165 5.46 -24.58 17.08
CA ASN A 165 6.45 -23.70 16.48
C ASN A 165 5.80 -22.98 15.29
N VAL A 166 5.82 -21.66 15.32
CA VAL A 166 5.36 -20.78 14.24
C VAL A 166 6.54 -20.05 13.65
N GLY A 167 6.74 -20.20 12.34
CA GLY A 167 7.76 -19.45 11.61
C GLY A 167 7.16 -18.19 10.98
N ILE A 168 7.74 -17.02 11.23
CA ILE A 168 7.36 -15.78 10.55
C ILE A 168 8.35 -15.51 9.42
N LEU A 169 7.86 -15.46 8.18
CA LEU A 169 8.67 -15.31 6.97
C LEU A 169 8.38 -13.97 6.30
N TYR A 170 9.36 -13.07 6.17
CA TYR A 170 9.16 -11.76 5.58
C TYR A 170 10.44 -11.12 5.02
N CYS A 171 10.28 -10.04 4.22
CA CYS A 171 11.37 -9.22 3.71
C CYS A 171 11.85 -8.21 4.76
N SER A 172 13.10 -8.32 5.19
CA SER A 172 13.71 -7.42 6.18
C SER A 172 13.89 -5.97 5.68
N ALA A 173 13.79 -5.74 4.38
CA ALA A 173 13.87 -4.41 3.78
C ALA A 173 12.53 -3.64 3.82
N GLU A 174 11.44 -4.30 4.23
CA GLU A 174 10.10 -3.71 4.28
C GLU A 174 9.69 -3.36 5.72
N ALA A 175 9.60 -2.07 6.03
CA ALA A 175 9.22 -1.59 7.36
C ALA A 175 7.82 -2.05 7.81
N ASN A 176 6.86 -2.14 6.87
CA ASN A 176 5.53 -2.69 7.09
C ASN A 176 5.58 -4.15 7.56
N SER A 177 6.45 -4.96 6.96
CA SER A 177 6.60 -6.38 7.30
C SER A 177 7.26 -6.57 8.66
N VAL A 178 8.27 -5.75 8.97
CA VAL A 178 8.91 -5.73 10.30
C VAL A 178 7.89 -5.38 11.38
N TYR A 179 7.11 -4.31 11.20
CA TYR A 179 6.07 -3.89 12.15
C TYR A 179 5.05 -5.00 12.43
N GLN A 180 4.56 -5.66 11.39
CA GLN A 180 3.59 -6.74 11.52
C GLN A 180 4.19 -7.98 12.18
N ALA A 181 5.43 -8.35 11.80
CA ALA A 181 6.13 -9.49 12.37
C ALA A 181 6.38 -9.31 13.88
N ASP A 182 6.82 -8.11 14.29
CA ASP A 182 7.03 -7.81 15.71
C ASP A 182 5.71 -7.84 16.49
N THR A 183 4.66 -7.29 15.92
CA THR A 183 3.34 -7.23 16.56
C THR A 183 2.72 -8.62 16.73
N ILE A 184 2.67 -9.42 15.65
CA ILE A 184 2.07 -10.78 15.72
C ILE A 184 2.91 -11.74 16.57
N THR A 185 4.23 -11.54 16.61
CA THR A 185 5.11 -12.30 17.52
C THR A 185 4.61 -12.19 18.96
N GLY A 186 4.30 -10.97 19.41
CA GLY A 186 3.77 -10.77 20.77
C GLY A 186 2.49 -11.56 21.03
N TYR A 187 1.53 -11.54 20.11
CA TYR A 187 0.29 -12.30 20.23
C TYR A 187 0.51 -13.82 20.25
N LEU A 188 1.37 -14.33 19.38
CA LEU A 188 1.67 -15.76 19.30
C LEU A 188 2.41 -16.25 20.54
N GLU A 189 3.37 -15.49 21.07
CA GLU A 189 4.08 -15.82 22.30
C GLU A 189 3.15 -15.80 23.51
N GLU A 190 2.23 -14.83 23.60
CA GLU A 190 1.18 -14.81 24.65
C GLU A 190 0.24 -16.02 24.57
N MET A 191 0.01 -16.57 23.37
CA MET A 191 -0.75 -17.81 23.17
C MET A 191 0.07 -19.09 23.49
N GLY A 192 1.39 -18.94 23.74
CA GLY A 192 2.26 -20.03 24.16
C GLY A 192 3.03 -20.70 23.00
N TYR A 193 3.04 -20.13 21.81
CA TYR A 193 3.85 -20.62 20.70
C TYR A 193 5.33 -20.27 20.87
N THR A 194 6.21 -21.12 20.33
CA THR A 194 7.60 -20.75 20.03
C THR A 194 7.61 -20.08 18.66
N VAL A 195 8.03 -18.82 18.61
CA VAL A 195 8.08 -18.05 17.37
C VAL A 195 9.51 -17.99 16.85
N ASN A 196 9.70 -18.36 15.59
CA ASN A 196 10.98 -18.30 14.89
C ASN A 196 10.87 -17.33 13.71
N VAL A 197 11.80 -16.38 13.61
CA VAL A 197 11.79 -15.36 12.57
C VAL A 197 12.76 -15.71 11.46
N TYR A 198 12.28 -15.65 10.21
CA TYR A 198 13.02 -15.93 8.98
C TYR A 198 12.91 -14.75 8.04
N THR A 199 14.02 -14.10 7.74
CA THR A 199 14.04 -12.94 6.87
C THR A 199 14.84 -13.19 5.60
N PHE A 200 14.34 -12.65 4.50
CA PHE A 200 15.07 -12.52 3.25
C PHE A 200 15.28 -11.03 2.93
N ALA A 201 16.29 -10.69 2.16
CA ALA A 201 16.58 -9.31 1.79
C ALA A 201 15.90 -8.92 0.47
N ASP A 202 15.74 -9.88 -0.44
CA ASP A 202 15.10 -9.73 -1.74
C ASP A 202 14.56 -11.08 -2.25
N SER A 203 13.95 -11.08 -3.43
CA SER A 203 13.33 -12.27 -4.02
C SER A 203 14.29 -13.43 -4.33
N ASN A 204 15.61 -13.21 -4.38
CA ASN A 204 16.58 -14.26 -4.70
C ASN A 204 16.75 -15.25 -3.55
N ASP A 205 16.60 -14.79 -2.30
CA ASP A 205 16.82 -15.61 -1.11
C ASP A 205 15.54 -16.32 -0.62
N VAL A 206 14.36 -15.93 -1.12
CA VAL A 206 13.05 -16.41 -0.65
C VAL A 206 12.98 -17.94 -0.58
N ALA A 207 13.34 -18.66 -1.65
CA ALA A 207 13.23 -20.12 -1.68
C ALA A 207 14.14 -20.81 -0.65
N SER A 208 15.35 -20.30 -0.44
CA SER A 208 16.31 -20.89 0.51
C SER A 208 15.88 -20.64 1.96
N VAL A 209 15.39 -19.43 2.25
CA VAL A 209 14.88 -19.07 3.58
C VAL A 209 13.60 -19.83 3.88
N THR A 210 12.67 -19.94 2.92
CA THR A 210 11.45 -20.75 3.06
C THR A 210 11.78 -22.22 3.36
N THR A 211 12.81 -22.79 2.71
CA THR A 211 13.24 -24.17 2.97
C THR A 211 13.64 -24.36 4.43
N THR A 212 14.40 -23.44 5.00
CA THR A 212 14.80 -23.47 6.42
C THR A 212 13.58 -23.31 7.33
N ALA A 213 12.72 -22.34 7.03
CA ALA A 213 11.52 -22.06 7.81
C ALA A 213 10.58 -23.28 7.86
N CYS A 214 10.36 -23.95 6.73
CA CYS A 214 9.53 -25.16 6.67
C CYS A 214 10.11 -26.34 7.44
N ALA A 215 11.45 -26.45 7.52
CA ALA A 215 12.10 -27.58 8.21
C ALA A 215 12.02 -27.46 9.75
N GLU A 216 11.79 -26.27 10.29
CA GLU A 216 11.90 -25.97 11.71
C GLU A 216 10.56 -25.61 12.36
N ASN A 217 9.47 -25.46 11.57
CA ASN A 217 8.18 -24.99 12.09
C ASN A 217 7.01 -25.87 11.63
N ASP A 218 5.96 -25.87 12.45
CA ASP A 218 4.71 -26.58 12.19
C ASP A 218 3.80 -25.82 11.24
N VAL A 219 3.85 -24.48 11.29
CA VAL A 219 3.09 -23.55 10.45
C VAL A 219 3.92 -22.29 10.19
N LEU A 220 3.76 -21.69 9.02
CA LEU A 220 4.36 -20.41 8.70
C LEU A 220 3.29 -19.30 8.69
N TYR A 221 3.70 -18.11 9.06
CA TYR A 221 2.95 -16.87 8.86
C TYR A 221 3.74 -15.94 7.94
N ILE A 222 3.07 -15.36 6.95
CA ILE A 222 3.62 -14.34 6.06
C ILE A 222 2.73 -13.10 6.17
N PRO A 223 3.25 -11.95 6.66
CA PRO A 223 2.50 -10.71 6.76
C PRO A 223 2.11 -10.15 5.37
N THR A 224 1.51 -8.96 5.31
CA THR A 224 1.35 -8.22 4.05
C THR A 224 2.71 -7.73 3.55
N ASP A 225 3.46 -8.63 2.95
CA ASP A 225 4.83 -8.45 2.46
C ASP A 225 4.85 -8.38 0.94
N ASN A 226 5.25 -7.25 0.39
CA ASN A 226 5.19 -7.02 -1.06
C ASN A 226 6.15 -7.90 -1.84
N THR A 227 7.32 -8.18 -1.28
CA THR A 227 8.30 -9.07 -1.91
C THR A 227 7.80 -10.51 -1.92
N ALA A 228 7.26 -11.00 -0.79
CA ALA A 228 6.64 -12.32 -0.72
C ALA A 228 5.46 -12.45 -1.67
N ALA A 229 4.57 -11.43 -1.72
CA ALA A 229 3.41 -11.39 -2.62
C ALA A 229 3.82 -11.48 -4.10
N SER A 230 4.96 -10.88 -4.48
CA SER A 230 5.49 -10.93 -5.84
C SER A 230 6.12 -12.27 -6.22
N CYS A 231 6.41 -13.15 -5.25
CA CYS A 231 7.10 -14.44 -5.46
C CYS A 231 6.43 -15.63 -4.77
N THR A 232 5.12 -15.60 -4.63
CA THR A 232 4.33 -16.68 -4.01
C THR A 232 4.56 -18.05 -4.64
N GLU A 233 4.80 -18.11 -5.95
CA GLU A 233 5.15 -19.35 -6.64
C GLU A 233 6.45 -19.97 -6.10
N ASN A 234 7.48 -19.15 -5.83
CA ASN A 234 8.75 -19.63 -5.27
C ASN A 234 8.55 -20.19 -3.85
N ILE A 235 7.69 -19.55 -3.05
CA ILE A 235 7.34 -19.99 -1.70
C ILE A 235 6.56 -21.30 -1.78
N ASN A 236 5.54 -21.38 -2.64
CA ASN A 236 4.69 -22.56 -2.79
C ASN A 236 5.46 -23.79 -3.29
N ASN A 237 6.43 -23.59 -4.19
CA ASN A 237 7.29 -24.66 -4.70
C ASN A 237 8.16 -25.31 -3.62
N VAL A 238 8.32 -24.65 -2.48
CA VAL A 238 9.03 -25.15 -1.29
C VAL A 238 8.05 -25.67 -0.24
N ALA A 239 7.12 -24.84 0.20
CA ALA A 239 6.21 -25.13 1.30
C ALA A 239 5.21 -26.25 0.97
N GLY A 240 4.70 -26.28 -0.29
CA GLY A 240 3.77 -27.32 -0.74
C GLY A 240 4.34 -28.74 -0.65
N PRO A 241 5.52 -29.05 -1.24
CA PRO A 241 6.17 -30.36 -1.07
C PRO A 241 6.59 -30.65 0.37
N ALA A 242 6.94 -29.65 1.17
CA ALA A 242 7.26 -29.82 2.58
C ALA A 242 6.03 -30.18 3.42
N GLY A 243 4.84 -29.84 2.95
CA GLY A 243 3.58 -30.03 3.68
C GLY A 243 3.41 -29.03 4.84
N THR A 244 4.17 -27.92 4.84
CA THR A 244 4.10 -26.89 5.88
C THR A 244 3.02 -25.86 5.48
N PRO A 245 1.92 -25.75 6.24
CA PRO A 245 0.84 -24.80 5.94
C PRO A 245 1.30 -23.36 6.17
N ILE A 246 0.74 -22.42 5.40
CA ILE A 246 1.01 -21.00 5.49
C ILE A 246 -0.28 -20.24 5.78
N ILE A 247 -0.30 -19.46 6.86
CA ILE A 247 -1.30 -18.43 7.10
C ILE A 247 -0.76 -17.13 6.52
N ALA A 248 -1.56 -16.51 5.66
CA ALA A 248 -1.16 -15.34 4.90
C ALA A 248 -1.80 -14.06 5.46
N GLY A 249 -1.07 -12.96 5.43
CA GLY A 249 -1.54 -11.64 5.84
C GLY A 249 -2.52 -11.00 4.87
N GLU A 250 -2.53 -11.45 3.58
CA GLU A 250 -3.42 -10.92 2.55
C GLU A 250 -3.81 -11.99 1.51
N GLU A 251 -4.83 -11.66 0.70
CA GLU A 251 -5.50 -12.60 -0.21
C GLU A 251 -4.59 -13.11 -1.34
N GLY A 252 -3.74 -12.26 -1.92
CA GLY A 252 -2.86 -12.64 -3.04
C GLY A 252 -1.79 -13.64 -2.60
N ILE A 253 -1.18 -13.45 -1.42
CA ILE A 253 -0.26 -14.42 -0.81
C ILE A 253 -1.01 -15.71 -0.51
N CYS A 254 -2.22 -15.62 0.05
CA CYS A 254 -3.05 -16.79 0.34
C CYS A 254 -3.35 -17.59 -0.91
N ALA A 255 -3.82 -16.95 -1.98
CA ALA A 255 -4.14 -17.58 -3.24
C ALA A 255 -2.91 -18.25 -3.90
N GLY A 256 -1.72 -17.67 -3.71
CA GLY A 256 -0.47 -18.16 -4.30
C GLY A 256 0.21 -19.28 -3.51
N CYS A 257 0.18 -19.23 -2.18
CA CYS A 257 0.91 -20.19 -1.34
C CYS A 257 0.30 -20.47 0.04
N GLY A 258 -0.78 -19.78 0.43
CA GLY A 258 -1.40 -19.92 1.75
C GLY A 258 -2.55 -20.92 1.79
N VAL A 259 -3.00 -21.27 2.98
CA VAL A 259 -4.17 -22.12 3.22
C VAL A 259 -5.34 -21.32 3.79
N ALA A 260 -5.08 -20.20 4.44
CA ALA A 260 -6.10 -19.26 4.96
C ALA A 260 -5.52 -17.86 5.14
N THR A 261 -6.41 -16.88 5.13
CA THR A 261 -6.11 -15.48 5.42
C THR A 261 -7.32 -14.80 6.05
N LEU A 262 -7.07 -13.73 6.77
CA LEU A 262 -8.06 -12.73 7.17
C LEU A 262 -7.56 -11.38 6.64
N SER A 263 -8.03 -11.02 5.46
CA SER A 263 -7.54 -9.91 4.65
C SER A 263 -8.57 -8.79 4.53
N ILE A 264 -8.13 -7.65 4.02
CA ILE A 264 -8.98 -6.56 3.55
C ILE A 264 -9.21 -6.67 2.06
N ASP A 265 -10.18 -5.92 1.54
CA ASP A 265 -10.39 -5.72 0.12
C ASP A 265 -9.55 -4.50 -0.35
N TYR A 266 -8.60 -4.74 -1.24
CA TYR A 266 -7.70 -3.69 -1.73
C TYR A 266 -8.28 -2.83 -2.85
N TYR A 267 -9.41 -3.24 -3.45
CA TYR A 267 -10.09 -2.44 -4.48
C TYR A 267 -11.02 -1.38 -3.87
N GLU A 268 -11.77 -1.74 -2.79
CA GLU A 268 -12.74 -0.87 -2.11
C GLU A 268 -12.04 0.19 -1.23
#